data_0cb0e5d8df085370acac20cc9ddb9bcc
#
_entry.id   0cb0e5d8df085370acac20cc9ddb9bcc
#
_cell.length_a   1.000
_cell.length_b   1.000
_cell.length_c   1.000
_cell.angle_alpha   90.00
_cell.angle_beta   90.00
_cell.angle_gamma   90.00
#
_symmetry.space_group_name_H-M   'P 1'
#
loop_
_entity.id
_entity.type
_entity.pdbx_description
1 polymer ?
#
loop_
_entity_poly.entity_id
_entity_poly.type
_entity_poly.pdbx_seq_one_letter_code
_entity_poly.pdbx_strand_id
1 'polypeptide(L)'
;MQNSTGDLTWLKKFPELSTLEEHAKEILSKSVRIVEAPVGTIGYREGTPCGAYVMRLSGQSRVYKMSTGGREILLYRVTAGETCVITTTCLLGSSDYPASTIVEEPIRDVLIPASAFHQLMTDSVIFRKYVMANYGALISDLIVLLDEVAFHSLDARLAKVLIDAKVTIINRTHQQIADELGTAREVISRQLKRLEQKGAVSLGRGNVEIIDRQILEKIAQI
;
A
#
# COMPACT_ATOMS: atom_id res chain seq x y z
N MET A 1 8.80 30.79 -9.03
CA MET A 1 9.46 29.72 -8.26
C MET A 1 10.24 30.39 -7.13
N GLN A 2 9.66 30.46 -5.94
CA GLN A 2 10.38 30.97 -4.76
C GLN A 2 11.21 29.83 -4.17
N ASN A 3 12.53 29.87 -4.36
CA ASN A 3 13.47 29.02 -3.63
C ASN A 3 13.56 29.56 -2.20
N SER A 4 12.81 29.00 -1.28
CA SER A 4 12.95 29.25 0.15
C SER A 4 14.01 28.27 0.70
N THR A 5 15.28 28.55 0.38
CA THR A 5 16.42 27.84 1.00
C THR A 5 16.54 28.34 2.46
N GLY A 6 16.53 27.43 3.42
CA GLY A 6 16.70 27.75 4.86
C GLY A 6 15.43 27.64 5.71
N ASP A 7 14.24 27.67 5.13
CA ASP A 7 13.00 27.54 5.88
C ASP A 7 12.69 26.06 6.18
N LEU A 8 12.74 25.65 7.44
CA LEU A 8 12.40 24.31 7.91
C LEU A 8 11.02 24.24 8.59
N THR A 9 10.17 25.28 8.47
CA THR A 9 8.82 25.29 9.07
C THR A 9 7.93 24.17 8.58
N TRP A 10 8.21 23.63 7.40
CA TRP A 10 7.54 22.47 6.82
C TRP A 10 7.70 21.18 7.65
N LEU A 11 8.76 21.06 8.46
CA LEU A 11 8.96 19.92 9.38
C LEU A 11 7.80 19.73 10.35
N LYS A 12 7.04 20.80 10.67
CA LYS A 12 5.84 20.72 11.52
C LYS A 12 4.76 19.80 10.94
N LYS A 13 4.78 19.53 9.64
CA LYS A 13 3.86 18.57 8.97
C LYS A 13 4.27 17.11 9.18
N PHE A 14 5.50 16.87 9.65
CA PHE A 14 6.08 15.55 9.86
C PHE A 14 6.61 15.46 11.30
N PRO A 15 5.70 15.26 12.30
CA PRO A 15 6.05 15.31 13.73
C PRO A 15 7.19 14.36 14.13
N GLU A 16 7.34 13.24 13.42
CA GLU A 16 8.38 12.23 13.63
C GLU A 16 9.79 12.81 13.38
N LEU A 17 9.89 13.87 12.59
CA LEU A 17 11.13 14.60 12.31
C LEU A 17 11.37 15.80 13.25
N SER A 18 10.51 16.01 14.24
CA SER A 18 10.63 17.16 15.16
C SER A 18 11.92 17.18 15.97
N THR A 19 12.51 16.02 16.23
CA THR A 19 13.74 15.82 17.01
C THR A 19 14.98 15.55 16.14
N LEU A 20 14.92 15.93 14.84
CA LEU A 20 16.08 15.80 13.95
C LEU A 20 17.32 16.46 14.56
N GLU A 21 18.47 15.80 14.36
CA GLU A 21 19.79 16.28 14.75
C GLU A 21 20.13 17.59 14.03
N GLU A 22 20.86 18.49 14.69
CA GLU A 22 21.18 19.83 14.14
C GLU A 22 21.94 19.74 12.80
N HIS A 23 22.87 18.80 12.65
CA HIS A 23 23.56 18.59 11.37
C HIS A 23 22.61 18.14 10.25
N ALA A 24 21.58 17.33 10.56
CA ALA A 24 20.57 16.92 9.59
C ALA A 24 19.68 18.10 9.18
N LYS A 25 19.29 18.97 10.11
CA LYS A 25 18.59 20.22 9.82
C LYS A 25 19.43 21.15 8.95
N GLU A 26 20.74 21.21 9.18
CA GLU A 26 21.66 21.99 8.36
C GLU A 26 21.72 21.47 6.92
N ILE A 27 21.81 20.14 6.72
CA ILE A 27 21.76 19.53 5.40
C ILE A 27 20.45 19.90 4.70
N LEU A 28 19.30 19.72 5.38
CA LEU A 28 17.98 20.04 4.83
C LEU A 28 17.86 21.52 4.46
N SER A 29 18.29 22.44 5.35
CA SER A 29 18.18 23.88 5.11
C SER A 29 18.94 24.35 3.88
N LYS A 30 20.03 23.67 3.53
CA LYS A 30 20.88 23.99 2.38
C LYS A 30 20.44 23.34 1.06
N SER A 31 19.72 22.21 1.14
CA SER A 31 19.49 21.35 -0.03
C SER A 31 18.03 21.29 -0.48
N VAL A 32 17.08 21.46 0.45
CA VAL A 32 15.65 21.31 0.18
C VAL A 32 15.13 22.40 -0.78
N ARG A 33 14.20 21.99 -1.65
CA ARG A 33 13.40 22.88 -2.49
C ARG A 33 11.92 22.64 -2.21
N ILE A 34 11.18 23.72 -2.03
CA ILE A 34 9.71 23.66 -1.99
C ILE A 34 9.21 24.01 -3.37
N VAL A 35 8.36 23.15 -3.93
CA VAL A 35 7.77 23.32 -5.25
C VAL A 35 6.26 23.30 -5.15
N GLU A 36 5.62 24.07 -6.02
CA GLU A 36 4.17 24.10 -6.21
C GLU A 36 3.85 23.72 -7.64
N ALA A 37 2.78 22.95 -7.83
CA ALA A 37 2.35 22.55 -9.16
C ALA A 37 0.82 22.50 -9.25
N PRO A 38 0.23 23.03 -10.35
CA PRO A 38 -1.20 22.97 -10.60
C PRO A 38 -1.65 21.58 -11.06
N VAL A 39 -2.97 21.37 -11.04
CA VAL A 39 -3.63 20.17 -11.57
C VAL A 39 -3.15 19.87 -13.00
N GLY A 40 -2.98 18.58 -13.29
CA GLY A 40 -2.50 18.09 -14.59
C GLY A 40 -0.98 18.10 -14.77
N THR A 41 -0.22 18.64 -13.81
CA THR A 41 1.25 18.59 -13.87
C THR A 41 1.72 17.16 -13.68
N ILE A 42 2.63 16.70 -14.55
CA ILE A 42 3.31 15.41 -14.40
C ILE A 42 4.55 15.65 -13.53
N GLY A 43 4.58 14.99 -12.36
CA GLY A 43 5.71 15.12 -11.42
C GLY A 43 6.92 14.31 -11.86
N TYR A 44 6.70 13.07 -12.28
CA TYR A 44 7.71 12.19 -12.89
C TYR A 44 7.05 11.18 -13.85
N ARG A 45 7.85 10.59 -14.72
CA ARG A 45 7.43 9.58 -15.70
C ARG A 45 8.13 8.26 -15.46
N GLU A 46 7.44 7.17 -15.73
CA GLU A 46 8.04 5.82 -15.78
C GLU A 46 9.30 5.82 -16.66
N GLY A 47 10.36 5.16 -16.19
CA GLY A 47 11.65 5.04 -16.89
C GLY A 47 12.53 6.29 -16.82
N THR A 48 12.16 7.35 -16.07
CA THR A 48 13.04 8.51 -15.86
C THR A 48 13.82 8.38 -14.55
N PRO A 49 15.06 8.95 -14.48
CA PRO A 49 15.87 8.89 -13.26
C PRO A 49 15.21 9.59 -12.07
N CYS A 50 15.35 8.98 -10.88
CA CYS A 50 14.86 9.54 -9.63
C CYS A 50 15.83 10.58 -9.08
N GLY A 51 15.42 11.84 -9.03
CA GLY A 51 16.26 12.95 -8.60
C GLY A 51 16.05 13.44 -7.18
N ALA A 52 14.93 13.09 -6.53
CA ALA A 52 14.59 13.61 -5.21
C ALA A 52 13.64 12.71 -4.42
N TYR A 53 13.75 12.76 -3.10
CA TYR A 53 12.76 12.27 -2.16
C TYR A 53 11.65 13.31 -1.99
N VAL A 54 10.40 12.89 -2.11
CA VAL A 54 9.23 13.79 -2.14
C VAL A 54 8.41 13.64 -0.87
N MET A 55 8.16 14.77 -0.18
CA MET A 55 7.30 14.87 0.99
C MET A 55 6.18 15.87 0.72
N ARG A 56 4.92 15.45 0.82
CA ARG A 56 3.74 16.25 0.46
C ARG A 56 3.29 17.16 1.59
N LEU A 57 3.25 18.47 1.36
CA LEU A 57 2.73 19.45 2.32
C LEU A 57 1.23 19.71 2.15
N SER A 58 0.75 19.73 0.90
CA SER A 58 -0.66 19.95 0.59
C SER A 58 -1.02 19.41 -0.80
N GLY A 59 -2.33 19.22 -1.04
CA GLY A 59 -2.89 18.74 -2.30
C GLY A 59 -2.73 17.22 -2.48
N GLN A 60 -3.01 16.76 -3.70
CA GLN A 60 -3.05 15.34 -4.02
C GLN A 60 -2.48 15.06 -5.41
N SER A 61 -1.77 13.95 -5.56
CA SER A 61 -1.42 13.37 -6.86
C SER A 61 -1.74 11.88 -6.89
N ARG A 62 -2.04 11.37 -8.06
CA ARG A 62 -2.15 9.93 -8.29
C ARG A 62 -0.88 9.38 -8.92
N VAL A 63 -0.51 8.18 -8.48
CA VAL A 63 0.58 7.40 -9.06
C VAL A 63 -0.06 6.28 -9.87
N TYR A 64 0.36 6.15 -11.11
CA TYR A 64 -0.25 5.22 -12.07
C TYR A 64 0.79 4.56 -12.96
N LYS A 65 0.40 3.43 -13.53
CA LYS A 65 1.17 2.70 -14.52
C LYS A 65 0.34 2.50 -15.78
N MET A 66 0.99 2.61 -16.95
CA MET A 66 0.36 2.28 -18.22
C MET A 66 0.56 0.79 -18.52
N SER A 67 -0.52 0.06 -18.82
CA SER A 67 -0.41 -1.29 -19.35
C SER A 67 0.10 -1.27 -20.79
N THR A 68 0.59 -2.39 -21.28
CA THR A 68 1.00 -2.55 -22.69
C THR A 68 -0.12 -2.25 -23.69
N GLY A 69 -1.38 -2.39 -23.28
CA GLY A 69 -2.57 -2.04 -24.08
C GLY A 69 -3.01 -0.57 -23.96
N GLY A 70 -2.22 0.31 -23.32
CA GLY A 70 -2.53 1.74 -23.17
C GLY A 70 -3.57 2.06 -22.08
N ARG A 71 -3.98 1.09 -21.27
CA ARG A 71 -4.87 1.32 -20.13
C ARG A 71 -4.09 1.80 -18.92
N GLU A 72 -4.54 2.90 -18.32
CA GLU A 72 -4.01 3.41 -17.06
C GLU A 72 -4.50 2.56 -15.87
N ILE A 73 -3.58 2.18 -14.98
CA ILE A 73 -3.85 1.48 -13.73
C ILE A 73 -3.41 2.40 -12.60
N LEU A 74 -4.36 2.84 -11.77
CA LEU A 74 -4.06 3.58 -10.55
C LEU A 74 -3.38 2.64 -9.56
N LEU A 75 -2.22 3.05 -9.05
CA LEU A 75 -1.51 2.32 -8.00
C LEU A 75 -1.91 2.84 -6.61
N TYR A 76 -1.75 4.12 -6.38
CA TYR A 76 -2.14 4.81 -5.14
C TYR A 76 -2.17 6.33 -5.33
N ARG A 77 -2.64 7.03 -4.30
CA ARG A 77 -2.57 8.49 -4.20
C ARG A 77 -1.58 8.90 -3.12
N VAL A 78 -0.97 10.08 -3.31
CA VAL A 78 -0.13 10.74 -2.31
C VAL A 78 -0.85 11.99 -1.86
N THR A 79 -1.14 12.09 -0.56
CA THR A 79 -1.87 13.20 0.07
C THR A 79 -1.00 13.97 1.07
N ALA A 80 -1.53 15.06 1.61
CA ALA A 80 -0.82 15.91 2.56
C ALA A 80 -0.34 15.15 3.82
N GLY A 81 0.92 15.32 4.19
CA GLY A 81 1.56 14.62 5.31
C GLY A 81 2.22 13.29 4.93
N GLU A 82 2.06 12.85 3.69
CA GLU A 82 2.65 11.59 3.20
C GLU A 82 3.95 11.82 2.44
N THR A 83 4.69 10.73 2.28
CA THR A 83 5.88 10.67 1.41
C THR A 83 5.57 9.81 0.18
N CYS A 84 6.18 10.16 -0.95
CA CYS A 84 6.00 9.36 -2.15
C CYS A 84 6.85 8.08 -2.08
N VAL A 85 6.18 6.95 -1.92
CA VAL A 85 6.82 5.64 -1.76
C VAL A 85 7.71 5.27 -2.94
N ILE A 86 7.29 5.56 -4.16
CA ILE A 86 8.09 5.26 -5.36
C ILE A 86 9.41 6.02 -5.32
N THR A 87 9.41 7.30 -4.88
CA THR A 87 10.67 8.03 -4.74
C THR A 87 11.59 7.41 -3.69
N THR A 88 11.02 6.89 -2.60
CA THR A 88 11.78 6.14 -1.59
C THR A 88 12.41 4.89 -2.18
N THR A 89 11.60 4.07 -2.86
CA THR A 89 12.04 2.80 -3.48
C THR A 89 13.15 3.04 -4.50
N CYS A 90 12.97 4.03 -5.39
CA CYS A 90 13.95 4.36 -6.42
C CYS A 90 15.28 4.84 -5.84
N LEU A 91 15.24 5.72 -4.82
CA LEU A 91 16.45 6.22 -4.18
C LEU A 91 17.20 5.13 -3.41
N LEU A 92 16.48 4.26 -2.69
CA LEU A 92 17.09 3.14 -1.98
C LEU A 92 17.66 2.08 -2.93
N GLY A 93 16.99 1.84 -4.05
CA GLY A 93 17.37 0.83 -5.04
C GLY A 93 18.25 1.36 -6.17
N SER A 94 18.55 2.66 -6.22
CA SER A 94 19.28 3.31 -7.33
C SER A 94 18.69 2.98 -8.69
N SER A 95 17.35 3.01 -8.80
CA SER A 95 16.59 2.64 -9.99
C SER A 95 15.78 3.80 -10.55
N ASP A 96 15.38 3.71 -11.81
CA ASP A 96 14.45 4.63 -12.44
C ASP A 96 13.02 4.47 -11.88
N TYR A 97 12.16 5.46 -12.12
CA TYR A 97 10.77 5.41 -11.69
C TYR A 97 10.01 4.25 -12.35
N PRO A 98 9.40 3.31 -11.59
CA PRO A 98 8.64 2.20 -12.16
C PRO A 98 7.20 2.60 -12.57
N ALA A 99 6.80 3.85 -12.33
CA ALA A 99 5.46 4.37 -12.61
C ALA A 99 5.53 5.88 -12.86
N SER A 100 4.40 6.48 -13.23
CA SER A 100 4.24 7.93 -13.46
C SER A 100 3.36 8.56 -12.38
N THR A 101 3.47 9.89 -12.19
CA THR A 101 2.57 10.64 -11.31
C THR A 101 2.00 11.87 -11.98
N ILE A 102 0.75 12.20 -11.66
CA ILE A 102 0.06 13.40 -12.13
C ILE A 102 -0.70 14.05 -10.98
N VAL A 103 -0.69 15.37 -10.95
CA VAL A 103 -1.36 16.19 -9.92
C VAL A 103 -2.87 16.19 -10.14
N GLU A 104 -3.65 15.81 -9.13
CA GLU A 104 -5.13 15.83 -9.12
C GLU A 104 -5.68 17.08 -8.39
N GLU A 105 -4.97 17.55 -7.35
CA GLU A 105 -5.24 18.80 -6.63
C GLU A 105 -3.95 19.61 -6.56
N PRO A 106 -3.99 20.95 -6.59
CA PRO A 106 -2.77 21.77 -6.55
C PRO A 106 -1.88 21.36 -5.37
N ILE A 107 -0.65 21.02 -5.67
CA ILE A 107 0.29 20.47 -4.68
C ILE A 107 1.31 21.50 -4.21
N ARG A 108 1.79 21.28 -2.99
CA ARG A 108 3.01 21.85 -2.46
C ARG A 108 3.85 20.72 -1.88
N ASP A 109 5.06 20.53 -2.42
CA ASP A 109 5.97 19.44 -2.09
C ASP A 109 7.32 19.96 -1.61
N VAL A 110 7.90 19.24 -0.65
CA VAL A 110 9.31 19.34 -0.27
C VAL A 110 10.08 18.32 -1.09
N LEU A 111 11.07 18.77 -1.84
CA LEU A 111 11.99 17.95 -2.60
C LEU A 111 13.34 17.92 -1.90
N ILE A 112 13.77 16.75 -1.43
CA ILE A 112 15.09 16.50 -0.89
C ILE A 112 15.92 15.86 -2.01
N PRO A 113 16.94 16.52 -2.58
CA PRO A 113 17.75 15.95 -3.66
C PRO A 113 18.35 14.59 -3.28
N ALA A 114 18.56 13.71 -4.26
CA ALA A 114 19.07 12.36 -4.04
C ALA A 114 20.37 12.34 -3.22
N SER A 115 21.31 13.26 -3.50
CA SER A 115 22.56 13.36 -2.73
C SER A 115 22.32 13.67 -1.25
N ALA A 116 21.44 14.63 -0.95
CA ALA A 116 21.08 14.97 0.42
C ALA A 116 20.30 13.84 1.12
N PHE A 117 19.40 13.15 0.38
CA PHE A 117 18.71 11.98 0.90
C PHE A 117 19.69 10.88 1.34
N HIS A 118 20.66 10.51 0.50
CA HIS A 118 21.67 9.50 0.84
C HIS A 118 22.56 9.93 2.00
N GLN A 119 22.94 11.20 2.03
CA GLN A 119 23.71 11.75 3.16
C GLN A 119 22.89 11.66 4.46
N LEU A 120 21.64 12.07 4.47
CA LEU A 120 20.74 11.98 5.64
C LEU A 120 20.49 10.52 6.07
N MET A 121 20.36 9.59 5.12
CA MET A 121 20.23 8.17 5.42
C MET A 121 21.46 7.60 6.12
N THR A 122 22.64 8.13 5.83
CA THR A 122 23.91 7.74 6.47
C THR A 122 24.08 8.41 7.82
N ASP A 123 23.90 9.72 7.88
CA ASP A 123 24.34 10.55 9.01
C ASP A 123 23.27 10.76 10.07
N SER A 124 21.96 10.69 9.73
CA SER A 124 20.87 10.92 10.69
C SER A 124 20.13 9.63 11.04
N VAL A 125 20.19 9.25 12.32
CA VAL A 125 19.45 8.10 12.84
C VAL A 125 17.94 8.36 12.79
N ILE A 126 17.52 9.58 13.08
CA ILE A 126 16.09 9.97 13.13
C ILE A 126 15.51 9.95 11.71
N PHE A 127 16.20 10.56 10.74
CA PHE A 127 15.74 10.56 9.35
C PHE A 127 15.65 9.13 8.79
N ARG A 128 16.69 8.32 9.03
CA ARG A 128 16.71 6.91 8.59
C ARG A 128 15.56 6.10 9.20
N LYS A 129 15.31 6.25 10.52
CA LYS A 129 14.17 5.59 11.18
C LYS A 129 12.84 6.02 10.57
N TYR A 130 12.65 7.31 10.30
CA TYR A 130 11.46 7.84 9.66
C TYR A 130 11.22 7.20 8.28
N VAL A 131 12.24 7.21 7.41
CA VAL A 131 12.14 6.62 6.07
C VAL A 131 11.83 5.12 6.15
N MET A 132 12.53 4.38 7.02
CA MET A 132 12.33 2.94 7.18
C MET A 132 10.97 2.60 7.78
N ALA A 133 10.45 3.39 8.72
CA ALA A 133 9.12 3.20 9.29
C ALA A 133 8.01 3.38 8.23
N ASN A 134 8.09 4.44 7.43
CA ASN A 134 7.15 4.67 6.33
C ASN A 134 7.21 3.56 5.28
N TYR A 135 8.42 3.09 4.95
CA TYR A 135 8.59 1.98 4.01
C TYR A 135 8.06 0.66 4.57
N GLY A 136 8.29 0.40 5.86
CA GLY A 136 7.75 -0.77 6.56
C GLY A 136 6.22 -0.77 6.62
N ALA A 137 5.60 0.38 6.91
CA ALA A 137 4.14 0.54 6.90
C ALA A 137 3.56 0.19 5.53
N LEU A 138 4.15 0.68 4.44
CA LEU A 138 3.71 0.33 3.09
C LEU A 138 3.79 -1.17 2.81
N ILE A 139 4.88 -1.83 3.19
CA ILE A 139 5.01 -3.29 3.00
C ILE A 139 3.89 -4.01 3.77
N SER A 140 3.59 -3.57 4.98
CA SER A 140 2.49 -4.12 5.78
C SER A 140 1.14 -3.94 5.09
N ASP A 141 0.85 -2.76 4.54
CA ASP A 141 -0.39 -2.47 3.81
C ASP A 141 -0.51 -3.32 2.54
N LEU A 142 0.60 -3.51 1.81
CA LEU A 142 0.64 -4.39 0.64
C LEU A 142 0.38 -5.87 1.00
N ILE A 143 0.92 -6.34 2.13
CA ILE A 143 0.64 -7.70 2.62
C ILE A 143 -0.84 -7.86 2.95
N VAL A 144 -1.45 -6.87 3.62
CA VAL A 144 -2.90 -6.87 3.91
C VAL A 144 -3.71 -6.89 2.63
N LEU A 145 -3.37 -6.05 1.65
CA LEU A 145 -4.06 -6.00 0.35
C LEU A 145 -3.92 -7.32 -0.42
N LEU A 146 -2.74 -7.92 -0.44
CA LEU A 146 -2.52 -9.22 -1.06
C LEU A 146 -3.34 -10.33 -0.35
N ASP A 147 -3.42 -10.27 0.97
CA ASP A 147 -4.26 -11.17 1.77
C ASP A 147 -5.73 -11.01 1.38
N GLU A 148 -6.24 -9.78 1.28
CA GLU A 148 -7.61 -9.50 0.86
C GLU A 148 -7.90 -10.02 -0.57
N VAL A 149 -7.05 -9.71 -1.52
CA VAL A 149 -7.22 -10.14 -2.92
C VAL A 149 -7.13 -11.67 -3.04
N ALA A 150 -6.17 -12.30 -2.36
CA ALA A 150 -5.98 -13.74 -2.40
C ALA A 150 -7.13 -14.49 -1.72
N PHE A 151 -7.62 -13.97 -0.58
CA PHE A 151 -8.66 -14.63 0.20
C PHE A 151 -10.08 -14.31 -0.25
N HIS A 152 -10.37 -13.15 -0.84
CA HIS A 152 -11.67 -12.91 -1.45
C HIS A 152 -11.98 -13.92 -2.57
N SER A 153 -11.02 -14.25 -3.41
CA SER A 153 -11.18 -15.28 -4.43
C SER A 153 -11.37 -16.67 -3.82
N LEU A 154 -10.70 -16.98 -2.71
CA LEU A 154 -10.82 -18.26 -2.02
C LEU A 154 -12.13 -18.35 -1.23
N ASP A 155 -12.58 -17.29 -0.57
CA ASP A 155 -13.87 -17.24 0.12
C ASP A 155 -15.03 -17.47 -0.84
N ALA A 156 -15.01 -16.84 -2.00
CA ALA A 156 -16.02 -17.05 -3.04
C ALA A 156 -16.01 -18.49 -3.57
N ARG A 157 -14.83 -19.07 -3.81
CA ARG A 157 -14.68 -20.47 -4.22
C ARG A 157 -15.13 -21.44 -3.15
N LEU A 158 -14.78 -21.20 -1.87
CA LEU A 158 -15.22 -21.99 -0.74
C LEU A 158 -16.75 -21.93 -0.57
N ALA A 159 -17.32 -20.73 -0.60
CA ALA A 159 -18.78 -20.56 -0.53
C ALA A 159 -19.48 -21.29 -1.67
N LYS A 160 -18.96 -21.24 -2.89
CA LYS A 160 -19.49 -21.97 -4.04
C LYS A 160 -19.43 -23.49 -3.83
N VAL A 161 -18.31 -24.04 -3.35
CA VAL A 161 -18.17 -25.47 -3.03
C VAL A 161 -19.21 -25.92 -1.98
N LEU A 162 -19.48 -25.09 -0.96
CA LEU A 162 -20.48 -25.38 0.06
C LEU A 162 -21.91 -25.33 -0.54
N ILE A 163 -22.22 -24.34 -1.38
CA ILE A 163 -23.53 -24.19 -2.04
C ILE A 163 -23.81 -25.34 -3.01
N ASP A 164 -22.81 -25.72 -3.82
CA ASP A 164 -22.91 -26.73 -4.87
C ASP A 164 -23.09 -28.17 -4.31
N ALA A 165 -22.77 -28.37 -3.05
CA ALA A 165 -23.00 -29.64 -2.38
C ALA A 165 -24.50 -30.01 -2.27
N LYS A 166 -25.42 -29.02 -2.41
CA LYS A 166 -26.88 -29.18 -2.38
C LYS A 166 -27.44 -29.92 -1.17
N VAL A 167 -26.68 -29.93 -0.07
CA VAL A 167 -27.04 -30.53 1.21
C VAL A 167 -26.77 -29.53 2.35
N THR A 168 -27.53 -29.65 3.43
CA THR A 168 -27.34 -28.78 4.60
C THR A 168 -26.09 -29.16 5.41
N ILE A 169 -25.80 -30.45 5.51
CA ILE A 169 -24.63 -30.97 6.23
C ILE A 169 -23.67 -31.61 5.23
N ILE A 170 -22.48 -31.02 5.16
CA ILE A 170 -21.43 -31.44 4.25
C ILE A 170 -20.40 -32.26 5.03
N ASN A 171 -20.42 -33.58 4.82
CA ASN A 171 -19.51 -34.54 5.48
C ASN A 171 -18.16 -34.56 4.75
N ARG A 172 -17.38 -33.49 4.88
CA ARG A 172 -16.02 -33.34 4.32
C ARG A 172 -15.11 -32.75 5.36
N THR A 173 -13.89 -33.28 5.42
CA THR A 173 -12.84 -32.72 6.28
C THR A 173 -12.28 -31.44 5.66
N HIS A 174 -11.70 -30.56 6.48
CA HIS A 174 -11.01 -29.36 5.99
C HIS A 174 -9.89 -29.69 4.99
N GLN A 175 -9.24 -30.87 5.14
CA GLN A 175 -8.23 -31.33 4.19
C GLN A 175 -8.85 -31.62 2.81
N GLN A 176 -9.96 -32.35 2.76
CA GLN A 176 -10.65 -32.66 1.50
C GLN A 176 -11.12 -31.38 0.75
N ILE A 177 -11.63 -30.40 1.50
CA ILE A 177 -12.00 -29.10 0.93
C ILE A 177 -10.74 -28.33 0.44
N ALA A 178 -9.65 -28.42 1.18
CA ALA A 178 -8.38 -27.80 0.81
C ALA A 178 -7.79 -28.41 -0.47
N ASP A 179 -7.82 -29.74 -0.58
CA ASP A 179 -7.36 -30.47 -1.77
C ASP A 179 -8.16 -30.07 -3.02
N GLU A 180 -9.50 -29.97 -2.89
CA GLU A 180 -10.40 -29.54 -3.99
C GLU A 180 -10.14 -28.10 -4.41
N LEU A 181 -9.85 -27.21 -3.46
CA LEU A 181 -9.60 -25.79 -3.74
C LEU A 181 -8.12 -25.47 -4.06
N GLY A 182 -7.23 -26.45 -3.97
CA GLY A 182 -5.80 -26.29 -4.28
C GLY A 182 -5.09 -25.38 -3.27
N THR A 183 -5.42 -25.53 -1.98
CA THR A 183 -4.86 -24.71 -0.89
C THR A 183 -4.48 -25.54 0.32
N ALA A 184 -3.91 -24.92 1.37
CA ALA A 184 -3.54 -25.62 2.60
C ALA A 184 -4.75 -25.78 3.56
N ARG A 185 -4.77 -26.89 4.32
CA ARG A 185 -5.81 -27.18 5.31
C ARG A 185 -6.00 -26.06 6.33
N GLU A 186 -4.90 -25.46 6.79
CA GLU A 186 -4.89 -24.37 7.78
C GLU A 186 -5.60 -23.11 7.23
N VAL A 187 -5.49 -22.87 5.93
CA VAL A 187 -6.15 -21.75 5.25
C VAL A 187 -7.66 -21.99 5.24
N ILE A 188 -8.11 -23.18 4.82
CA ILE A 188 -9.53 -23.55 4.85
C ILE A 188 -10.09 -23.50 6.26
N SER A 189 -9.34 -24.00 7.26
CA SER A 189 -9.77 -23.94 8.66
C SER A 189 -10.03 -22.51 9.13
N ARG A 190 -9.18 -21.55 8.76
CA ARG A 190 -9.37 -20.13 9.08
C ARG A 190 -10.57 -19.53 8.37
N GLN A 191 -10.77 -19.85 7.08
CA GLN A 191 -11.88 -19.31 6.31
C GLN A 191 -13.23 -19.88 6.81
N LEU A 192 -13.32 -21.17 7.07
CA LEU A 192 -14.52 -21.78 7.65
C LEU A 192 -14.86 -21.15 9.00
N LYS A 193 -13.86 -20.87 9.83
CA LYS A 193 -14.07 -20.17 11.12
C LYS A 193 -14.56 -18.73 10.95
N ARG A 194 -14.13 -18.03 9.91
CA ARG A 194 -14.68 -16.71 9.54
C ARG A 194 -16.14 -16.79 9.06
N LEU A 195 -16.47 -17.81 8.27
CA LEU A 195 -17.86 -18.06 7.84
C LEU A 195 -18.76 -18.42 9.03
N GLU A 196 -18.25 -19.19 10.01
CA GLU A 196 -18.96 -19.48 11.25
C GLU A 196 -19.21 -18.21 12.08
N GLN A 197 -18.21 -17.33 12.23
CA GLN A 197 -18.37 -16.02 12.90
C GLN A 197 -19.38 -15.11 12.22
N LYS A 198 -19.55 -15.24 10.90
CA LYS A 198 -20.58 -14.51 10.12
C LYS A 198 -21.96 -15.20 10.20
N GLY A 199 -22.09 -16.33 10.88
CA GLY A 199 -23.34 -17.08 10.99
C GLY A 199 -23.73 -17.86 9.72
N ALA A 200 -22.83 -17.96 8.74
CA ALA A 200 -23.11 -18.66 7.49
C ALA A 200 -23.07 -20.18 7.63
N VAL A 201 -22.20 -20.70 8.49
CA VAL A 201 -21.99 -22.14 8.73
C VAL A 201 -21.80 -22.41 10.22
N SER A 202 -21.95 -23.69 10.60
CA SER A 202 -21.53 -24.25 11.90
C SER A 202 -20.54 -25.38 11.65
N LEU A 203 -19.46 -25.43 12.45
CA LEU A 203 -18.38 -26.38 12.27
C LEU A 203 -18.55 -27.54 13.26
N GLY A 204 -18.71 -28.75 12.74
CA GLY A 204 -18.72 -30.00 13.50
C GLY A 204 -17.45 -30.84 13.33
N ARG A 205 -17.38 -31.98 14.03
CA ARG A 205 -16.25 -32.91 13.92
C ARG A 205 -16.28 -33.63 12.57
N GLY A 206 -15.60 -33.09 11.55
CA GLY A 206 -15.52 -33.65 10.21
C GLY A 206 -16.69 -33.30 9.29
N ASN A 207 -17.49 -32.34 9.68
CA ASN A 207 -18.57 -31.80 8.83
C ASN A 207 -18.67 -30.27 8.93
N VAL A 208 -19.36 -29.69 7.96
CA VAL A 208 -19.73 -28.27 7.91
C VAL A 208 -21.25 -28.23 7.67
N GLU A 209 -21.99 -27.58 8.55
CA GLU A 209 -23.42 -27.36 8.42
C GLU A 209 -23.68 -25.95 7.90
N ILE A 210 -24.49 -25.80 6.85
CA ILE A 210 -24.93 -24.53 6.32
C ILE A 210 -26.07 -23.99 7.19
N ILE A 211 -25.87 -22.87 7.85
CA ILE A 211 -26.85 -22.19 8.70
C ILE A 211 -27.62 -21.14 7.89
N ASP A 212 -26.90 -20.31 7.12
CA ASP A 212 -27.50 -19.28 6.29
C ASP A 212 -26.90 -19.31 4.87
N ARG A 213 -27.69 -19.86 3.95
CA ARG A 213 -27.33 -19.97 2.53
C ARG A 213 -27.21 -18.61 1.84
N GLN A 214 -28.02 -17.60 2.24
CA GLN A 214 -28.00 -16.29 1.62
C GLN A 214 -26.67 -15.56 1.88
N ILE A 215 -26.08 -15.76 3.05
CA ILE A 215 -24.75 -15.23 3.37
C ILE A 215 -23.70 -15.85 2.44
N LEU A 216 -23.76 -17.16 2.21
CA LEU A 216 -22.83 -17.85 1.29
C LEU A 216 -23.02 -17.38 -0.16
N GLU A 217 -24.26 -17.21 -0.64
CA GLU A 217 -24.57 -16.71 -1.98
C GLU A 217 -24.01 -15.29 -2.20
N LYS A 218 -24.15 -14.40 -1.22
CA LYS A 218 -23.53 -13.06 -1.27
C LYS A 218 -22.00 -13.12 -1.34
N ILE A 219 -21.38 -14.04 -0.60
CA ILE A 219 -19.92 -14.22 -0.61
C ILE A 219 -19.45 -14.82 -1.94
N ALA A 220 -20.22 -15.76 -2.50
CA ALA A 220 -19.94 -16.38 -3.79
C ALA A 220 -20.22 -15.45 -4.97
N GLN A 221 -20.85 -14.29 -4.75
CA GLN A 221 -21.27 -13.32 -5.77
C GLN A 221 -22.25 -13.93 -6.81
N ILE A 222 -23.15 -14.79 -6.34
CA ILE A 222 -24.21 -15.45 -7.13
C ILE A 222 -25.57 -14.81 -6.79
#